data_6cfdbc46770893ab24e16184f80b932d
#
_entry.id   6cfdbc46770893ab24e16184f80b932d
#
_cell.length_a   1.000
_cell.length_b   1.000
_cell.length_c   1.000
_cell.angle_alpha   90.00
_cell.angle_beta   90.00
_cell.angle_gamma   90.00
#
_symmetry.space_group_name_H-M   'P 1'
#
loop_
_entity.id
_entity.type
_entity.pdbx_description
1 polymer ?
#
loop_
_entity_poly.entity_id
_entity_poly.type
_entity_poly.pdbx_seq_one_letter_code
_entity_poly.pdbx_strand_id
1 'polypeptide(L)'
;MSDSAQVPPWIATQARQILMQPGHAWLLQGPSGLGQYELALFLARAWLCEQASEQGACGQCASCHAIDVRTHADLAVLMPETVMLERGWPLAEKAQEDLDAKKRKPSREIRIEAMRDTIEFAQRTSARGRGKVVLVFPAERMNAVTANALLKTLEEPAGDVRFVLASEAAHQLLPTIRSRCLGHTMAWPETAAALSWLQGQDLSPKDSAALLRLCGGRPDDALRLGRTGSDAARWDRLPRALARGEPGVLDGIAPPQAIDLLQKLCHDLLGRHFDATPRFFEAADLPEVDGAGAVGRLTAWFRALSQAARTAEHPFNPGLMLEDLAAQAHATLNCPKLGRSNARP
;
A
#
# COMPACT_ATOMS: atom_id res chain seq x y z
N MET A 1 1.51 20.12 -6.40
CA MET A 1 2.88 19.66 -6.64
C MET A 1 2.82 18.74 -7.83
N SER A 2 3.49 19.05 -8.93
CA SER A 2 3.43 18.28 -10.18
C SER A 2 3.99 16.89 -9.95
N ASP A 3 3.21 15.86 -10.28
CA ASP A 3 3.56 14.42 -10.24
C ASP A 3 4.58 14.03 -11.34
N SER A 4 5.40 14.99 -11.79
CA SER A 4 6.59 14.77 -12.63
C SER A 4 7.74 14.18 -11.82
N ALA A 5 7.47 13.61 -10.64
CA ALA A 5 8.40 12.78 -9.91
C ALA A 5 8.89 11.68 -10.86
N GLN A 6 10.18 11.63 -11.06
CA GLN A 6 10.86 10.72 -11.95
C GLN A 6 10.35 9.29 -11.69
N VAL A 7 9.66 8.70 -12.67
CA VAL A 7 9.07 7.36 -12.54
C VAL A 7 10.17 6.37 -12.13
N PRO A 8 9.98 5.60 -11.07
CA PRO A 8 11.00 4.66 -10.61
C PRO A 8 11.44 3.71 -11.74
N PRO A 9 12.73 3.40 -11.88
CA PRO A 9 13.25 2.57 -12.99
C PRO A 9 12.56 1.21 -13.13
N TRP A 10 12.21 0.58 -12.00
CA TRP A 10 11.50 -0.70 -11.99
C TRP A 10 10.08 -0.60 -12.51
N ILE A 11 9.41 0.54 -12.33
CA ILE A 11 8.08 0.81 -12.89
C ILE A 11 8.16 0.96 -14.40
N ALA A 12 9.10 1.75 -14.91
CA ALA A 12 9.28 1.96 -16.35
C ALA A 12 9.59 0.64 -17.08
N THR A 13 10.37 -0.26 -16.47
CA THR A 13 10.70 -1.57 -17.04
C THR A 13 9.46 -2.46 -17.13
N GLN A 14 8.67 -2.56 -16.06
CA GLN A 14 7.44 -3.35 -16.05
C GLN A 14 6.38 -2.77 -17.00
N ALA A 15 6.26 -1.45 -17.07
CA ALA A 15 5.35 -0.78 -17.99
C ALA A 15 5.64 -1.15 -19.46
N ARG A 16 6.90 -1.13 -19.88
CA ARG A 16 7.29 -1.54 -21.24
C ARG A 16 6.88 -2.97 -21.56
N GLN A 17 7.04 -3.90 -20.61
CA GLN A 17 6.60 -5.29 -20.80
C GLN A 17 5.10 -5.40 -21.03
N ILE A 18 4.30 -4.62 -20.29
CA ILE A 18 2.83 -4.61 -20.42
C ILE A 18 2.41 -3.94 -21.73
N LEU A 19 3.03 -2.82 -22.10
CA LEU A 19 2.69 -2.07 -23.32
C LEU A 19 2.92 -2.88 -24.61
N MET A 20 3.82 -3.86 -24.59
CA MET A 20 4.09 -4.77 -25.72
C MET A 20 3.07 -5.92 -25.82
N GLN A 21 2.22 -6.12 -24.84
CA GLN A 21 1.27 -7.23 -24.82
C GLN A 21 -0.14 -6.75 -25.21
N PRO A 22 -0.87 -7.51 -26.03
CA PRO A 22 -2.26 -7.21 -26.31
C PRO A 22 -3.11 -7.51 -25.08
N GLY A 23 -4.07 -6.62 -24.80
CA GLY A 23 -5.00 -6.82 -23.71
C GLY A 23 -5.79 -5.55 -23.41
N HIS A 24 -7.00 -5.72 -22.91
CA HIS A 24 -7.88 -4.62 -22.52
C HIS A 24 -8.12 -4.54 -21.01
N ALA A 25 -7.82 -5.59 -20.25
CA ALA A 25 -8.00 -5.61 -18.79
C ALA A 25 -6.76 -6.18 -18.11
N TRP A 26 -6.12 -5.40 -17.24
CA TRP A 26 -4.91 -5.75 -16.50
C TRP A 26 -5.17 -5.74 -15.00
N LEU A 27 -4.62 -6.74 -14.31
CA LEU A 27 -4.55 -6.78 -12.85
C LEU A 27 -3.10 -6.68 -12.41
N LEU A 28 -2.70 -5.52 -11.92
CA LEU A 28 -1.40 -5.27 -11.30
C LEU A 28 -1.49 -5.70 -9.83
N GLN A 29 -0.77 -6.75 -9.45
CA GLN A 29 -0.90 -7.35 -8.12
C GLN A 29 0.44 -7.48 -7.41
N GLY A 30 0.44 -7.20 -6.12
CA GLY A 30 1.61 -7.33 -5.25
C GLY A 30 1.32 -6.77 -3.88
N PRO A 31 2.21 -6.92 -2.90
CA PRO A 31 2.05 -6.23 -1.61
C PRO A 31 2.15 -4.71 -1.80
N SER A 32 1.65 -3.95 -0.81
CA SER A 32 1.73 -2.48 -0.81
C SER A 32 3.15 -1.96 -1.03
N GLY A 33 3.27 -0.74 -1.52
CA GLY A 33 4.55 -0.03 -1.61
C GLY A 33 5.49 -0.45 -2.73
N LEU A 34 5.03 -1.22 -3.72
CA LEU A 34 5.79 -1.57 -4.92
C LEU A 34 5.49 -0.67 -6.13
N GLY A 35 4.51 0.24 -6.03
CA GLY A 35 4.19 1.20 -7.09
C GLY A 35 3.11 0.73 -8.05
N GLN A 36 2.11 -0.03 -7.59
CA GLN A 36 1.00 -0.51 -8.42
C GLN A 36 0.21 0.64 -9.04
N TYR A 37 -0.06 1.68 -8.25
CA TYR A 37 -0.75 2.88 -8.73
C TYR A 37 0.09 3.65 -9.76
N GLU A 38 1.36 3.83 -9.47
CA GLU A 38 2.32 4.52 -10.33
C GLU A 38 2.47 3.80 -11.68
N LEU A 39 2.51 2.45 -11.66
CA LEU A 39 2.49 1.65 -12.87
C LEU A 39 1.18 1.80 -13.65
N ALA A 40 0.04 1.74 -12.95
CA ALA A 40 -1.27 1.93 -13.58
C ALA A 40 -1.40 3.31 -14.24
N LEU A 41 -0.94 4.36 -13.55
CA LEU A 41 -0.96 5.72 -14.09
C LEU A 41 0.01 5.88 -15.28
N PHE A 42 1.19 5.26 -15.21
CA PHE A 42 2.15 5.23 -16.32
C PHE A 42 1.54 4.60 -17.57
N LEU A 43 0.86 3.46 -17.43
CA LEU A 43 0.18 2.78 -18.53
C LEU A 43 -0.93 3.66 -19.12
N ALA A 44 -1.76 4.28 -18.25
CA ALA A 44 -2.81 5.19 -18.69
C ALA A 44 -2.24 6.37 -19.50
N ARG A 45 -1.13 6.97 -19.03
CA ARG A 45 -0.43 8.05 -19.75
C ARG A 45 0.09 7.58 -21.10
N ALA A 46 0.69 6.39 -21.17
CA ALA A 46 1.23 5.85 -22.43
C ALA A 46 0.13 5.59 -23.46
N TRP A 47 -0.99 4.99 -23.06
CA TRP A 47 -2.11 4.70 -23.97
C TRP A 47 -2.85 5.93 -24.45
N LEU A 48 -2.99 6.94 -23.61
CA LEU A 48 -3.73 8.18 -23.94
C LEU A 48 -2.84 9.27 -24.55
N CYS A 49 -1.52 9.08 -24.56
CA CYS A 49 -0.57 10.04 -25.10
C CYS A 49 -0.74 10.18 -26.62
N GLU A 50 -0.77 11.43 -27.13
CA GLU A 50 -0.88 11.73 -28.56
C GLU A 50 0.37 11.35 -29.34
N GLN A 51 1.54 11.32 -28.67
CA GLN A 51 2.86 11.06 -29.22
C GLN A 51 3.60 9.99 -28.39
N ALA A 52 2.91 8.86 -28.13
CA ALA A 52 3.52 7.76 -27.39
C ALA A 52 4.69 7.12 -28.15
N SER A 53 5.72 6.71 -27.42
CA SER A 53 6.85 5.93 -27.93
C SER A 53 6.94 4.58 -27.19
N GLU A 54 7.90 3.74 -27.58
CA GLU A 54 8.20 2.49 -26.87
C GLU A 54 8.62 2.73 -25.39
N GLN A 55 9.06 3.95 -25.08
CA GLN A 55 9.41 4.34 -23.71
C GLN A 55 8.21 4.83 -22.87
N GLY A 56 7.05 4.97 -23.48
CA GLY A 56 5.81 5.44 -22.84
C GLY A 56 5.32 6.79 -23.36
N ALA A 57 4.73 7.59 -22.49
CA ALA A 57 4.16 8.89 -22.84
C ALA A 57 5.25 9.94 -23.08
N CYS A 58 4.99 10.87 -24.02
CA CYS A 58 5.94 11.96 -24.34
C CYS A 58 6.09 13.02 -23.24
N GLY A 59 5.15 13.12 -22.30
CA GLY A 59 5.16 14.09 -21.19
C GLY A 59 4.85 15.55 -21.55
N GLN A 60 4.64 15.88 -22.84
CA GLN A 60 4.55 17.27 -23.32
C GLN A 60 3.25 17.58 -24.08
N CYS A 61 2.53 16.58 -24.59
CA CYS A 61 1.30 16.81 -25.35
C CYS A 61 0.14 17.22 -24.45
N ALA A 62 -0.95 17.71 -25.06
CA ALA A 62 -2.12 18.15 -24.33
C ALA A 62 -2.76 17.04 -23.49
N SER A 63 -2.73 15.77 -23.94
CA SER A 63 -3.19 14.62 -23.17
C SER A 63 -2.33 14.38 -21.92
N CYS A 64 -1.00 14.41 -22.04
CA CYS A 64 -0.10 14.28 -20.90
C CYS A 64 -0.36 15.37 -19.86
N HIS A 65 -0.44 16.63 -20.29
CA HIS A 65 -0.76 17.74 -19.40
C HIS A 65 -2.12 17.57 -18.70
N ALA A 66 -3.17 17.18 -19.46
CA ALA A 66 -4.49 16.94 -18.89
C ALA A 66 -4.52 15.82 -17.83
N ILE A 67 -3.67 14.78 -17.98
CA ILE A 67 -3.52 13.74 -16.96
C ILE A 67 -2.80 14.30 -15.73
N ASP A 68 -1.76 15.10 -15.91
CA ASP A 68 -1.00 15.69 -14.81
C ASP A 68 -1.86 16.62 -13.94
N VAL A 69 -2.78 17.39 -14.58
CA VAL A 69 -3.75 18.23 -13.86
C VAL A 69 -5.07 17.50 -13.55
N ARG A 70 -5.15 16.17 -13.84
CA ARG A 70 -6.27 15.29 -13.46
C ARG A 70 -7.62 15.64 -14.10
N THR A 71 -7.59 16.15 -15.32
CA THR A 71 -8.79 16.61 -16.08
C THR A 71 -8.93 15.92 -17.43
N HIS A 72 -8.21 14.81 -17.69
CA HIS A 72 -8.25 14.14 -18.98
C HIS A 72 -9.62 13.50 -19.25
N ALA A 73 -10.28 13.89 -20.34
CA ALA A 73 -11.64 13.46 -20.66
C ALA A 73 -11.81 11.96 -20.93
N ASP A 74 -10.74 11.25 -21.32
CA ASP A 74 -10.75 9.80 -21.60
C ASP A 74 -10.07 8.96 -20.50
N LEU A 75 -9.79 9.54 -19.32
CA LEU A 75 -9.29 8.84 -18.15
C LEU A 75 -10.31 8.90 -17.01
N ALA A 76 -10.77 7.74 -16.57
CA ALA A 76 -11.51 7.61 -15.31
C ALA A 76 -10.63 6.95 -14.25
N VAL A 77 -10.57 7.55 -13.07
CA VAL A 77 -9.85 7.01 -11.92
C VAL A 77 -10.83 6.72 -10.81
N LEU A 78 -10.88 5.48 -10.39
CA LEU A 78 -11.84 4.97 -9.42
C LEU A 78 -11.09 4.52 -8.16
N MET A 79 -11.30 5.24 -7.07
CA MET A 79 -10.67 5.02 -5.76
C MET A 79 -11.66 5.25 -4.63
N PRO A 80 -11.40 4.75 -3.42
CA PRO A 80 -12.04 5.26 -2.21
C PRO A 80 -11.82 6.78 -2.08
N GLU A 81 -12.82 7.50 -1.57
CA GLU A 81 -12.73 8.97 -1.41
C GLU A 81 -11.52 9.38 -0.54
N THR A 82 -11.21 8.59 0.49
CA THR A 82 -10.00 8.81 1.33
C THR A 82 -8.72 8.79 0.51
N VAL A 83 -8.58 7.86 -0.43
CA VAL A 83 -7.40 7.71 -1.28
C VAL A 83 -7.37 8.80 -2.37
N MET A 84 -8.54 9.18 -2.92
CA MET A 84 -8.64 10.30 -3.86
C MET A 84 -8.13 11.59 -3.23
N LEU A 85 -8.57 11.90 -2.01
CA LEU A 85 -8.13 13.10 -1.27
C LEU A 85 -6.62 13.04 -0.97
N GLU A 86 -6.11 11.91 -0.50
CA GLU A 86 -4.68 11.71 -0.20
C GLU A 86 -3.82 11.93 -1.45
N ARG A 87 -4.27 11.41 -2.60
CA ARG A 87 -3.55 11.52 -3.88
C ARG A 87 -3.94 12.77 -4.68
N GLY A 88 -4.81 13.65 -4.11
CA GLY A 88 -5.27 14.92 -4.69
C GLY A 88 -6.09 14.74 -5.98
N TRP A 89 -6.77 13.62 -6.18
CA TRP A 89 -7.76 13.48 -7.23
C TRP A 89 -9.06 14.22 -6.87
N PRO A 90 -9.71 14.89 -7.83
CA PRO A 90 -10.97 15.56 -7.55
C PRO A 90 -12.07 14.54 -7.23
N LEU A 91 -12.88 14.84 -6.24
CA LEU A 91 -14.12 14.10 -5.97
C LEU A 91 -15.23 14.57 -6.92
N ALA A 92 -16.26 13.73 -7.09
CA ALA A 92 -17.50 14.17 -7.73
C ALA A 92 -18.09 15.34 -6.93
N GLU A 93 -18.66 16.34 -7.62
CA GLU A 93 -19.16 17.60 -7.04
C GLU A 93 -20.05 17.36 -5.81
N LYS A 94 -21.06 16.50 -5.95
CA LYS A 94 -21.95 16.14 -4.83
C LYS A 94 -21.21 15.50 -3.64
N ALA A 95 -20.18 14.70 -3.91
CA ALA A 95 -19.38 14.08 -2.85
C ALA A 95 -18.56 15.13 -2.11
N GLN A 96 -17.97 16.08 -2.84
CA GLN A 96 -17.22 17.19 -2.26
C GLN A 96 -18.13 18.08 -1.41
N GLU A 97 -19.32 18.47 -1.90
CA GLU A 97 -20.30 19.26 -1.16
C GLU A 97 -20.73 18.60 0.17
N ASP A 98 -20.98 17.28 0.16
CA ASP A 98 -21.36 16.54 1.35
C ASP A 98 -20.24 16.48 2.40
N LEU A 99 -18.99 16.41 1.97
CA LEU A 99 -17.83 16.43 2.85
C LEU A 99 -17.58 17.82 3.42
N ASP A 100 -17.66 18.87 2.59
CA ASP A 100 -17.47 20.27 3.01
C ASP A 100 -18.56 20.69 4.01
N ALA A 101 -19.80 20.23 3.78
CA ALA A 101 -20.92 20.42 4.72
C ALA A 101 -20.84 19.49 5.95
N LYS A 102 -19.81 18.65 6.08
CA LYS A 102 -19.61 17.68 7.18
C LYS A 102 -20.81 16.73 7.40
N LYS A 103 -21.61 16.48 6.37
CA LYS A 103 -22.76 15.57 6.45
C LYS A 103 -22.32 14.11 6.63
N ARG A 104 -21.11 13.76 6.18
CA ARG A 104 -20.53 12.42 6.28
C ARG A 104 -18.99 12.46 6.29
N LYS A 105 -18.39 11.32 6.57
CA LYS A 105 -16.93 11.11 6.40
C LYS A 105 -16.62 10.57 5.00
N PRO A 106 -15.38 10.78 4.48
CA PRO A 106 -14.93 10.17 3.24
C PRO A 106 -15.02 8.65 3.29
N SER A 107 -15.50 8.04 2.21
CA SER A 107 -15.61 6.58 2.11
C SER A 107 -14.23 5.93 2.01
N ARG A 108 -14.07 4.79 2.68
CA ARG A 108 -12.89 3.90 2.57
C ARG A 108 -13.09 2.78 1.54
N GLU A 109 -14.27 2.70 0.95
CA GLU A 109 -14.61 1.74 -0.11
C GLU A 109 -14.93 2.49 -1.40
N ILE A 110 -14.74 1.80 -2.52
CA ILE A 110 -15.17 2.27 -3.83
C ILE A 110 -16.68 2.12 -3.90
N ARG A 111 -17.39 3.25 -4.03
CA ARG A 111 -18.84 3.30 -4.02
C ARG A 111 -19.43 2.76 -5.32
N ILE A 112 -20.60 2.13 -5.21
CA ILE A 112 -21.32 1.59 -6.38
C ILE A 112 -21.76 2.69 -7.36
N GLU A 113 -22.11 3.88 -6.85
CA GLU A 113 -22.47 5.03 -7.68
C GLU A 113 -21.29 5.41 -8.58
N ALA A 114 -20.10 5.61 -8.02
CA ALA A 114 -18.89 5.94 -8.77
C ALA A 114 -18.52 4.85 -9.80
N MET A 115 -18.79 3.58 -9.49
CA MET A 115 -18.60 2.47 -10.43
C MET A 115 -19.60 2.55 -11.59
N ARG A 116 -20.88 2.89 -11.34
CA ARG A 116 -21.90 3.05 -12.40
C ARG A 116 -21.54 4.20 -13.33
N ASP A 117 -21.12 5.33 -12.78
CA ASP A 117 -20.66 6.47 -13.57
C ASP A 117 -19.46 6.11 -14.44
N THR A 118 -18.55 5.29 -13.90
CA THR A 118 -17.38 4.78 -14.63
C THR A 118 -17.77 3.80 -15.75
N ILE A 119 -18.76 2.94 -15.55
CA ILE A 119 -19.27 2.05 -16.58
C ILE A 119 -19.95 2.87 -17.70
N GLU A 120 -20.74 3.87 -17.35
CA GLU A 120 -21.34 4.79 -18.33
C GLU A 120 -20.26 5.56 -19.11
N PHE A 121 -19.22 6.06 -18.40
CA PHE A 121 -18.06 6.66 -19.04
C PHE A 121 -17.40 5.72 -20.06
N ALA A 122 -17.22 4.44 -19.71
CA ALA A 122 -16.60 3.45 -20.59
C ALA A 122 -17.43 3.19 -21.87
N GLN A 123 -18.75 3.38 -21.84
CA GLN A 123 -19.63 3.19 -22.98
C GLN A 123 -19.67 4.38 -23.96
N ARG A 124 -19.18 5.55 -23.55
CA ARG A 124 -19.13 6.74 -24.41
C ARG A 124 -17.95 6.66 -25.38
N THR A 125 -18.05 7.32 -26.51
CA THR A 125 -16.94 7.46 -27.46
C THR A 125 -15.77 8.22 -26.84
N SER A 126 -14.53 7.91 -27.26
CA SER A 126 -13.34 8.65 -26.86
C SER A 126 -13.37 10.08 -27.37
N ALA A 127 -13.09 11.06 -26.52
CA ALA A 127 -13.05 12.46 -26.88
C ALA A 127 -11.82 12.85 -27.73
N ARG A 128 -10.70 12.11 -27.55
CA ARG A 128 -9.42 12.39 -28.23
C ARG A 128 -9.00 11.29 -29.21
N GLY A 129 -9.84 10.29 -29.46
CA GLY A 129 -9.60 9.22 -30.44
C GLY A 129 -8.46 8.24 -30.11
N ARG A 130 -8.00 8.23 -28.84
CA ARG A 130 -6.95 7.31 -28.35
C ARG A 130 -7.49 6.17 -27.46
N GLY A 131 -8.81 5.95 -27.54
CA GLY A 131 -9.49 5.05 -26.61
C GLY A 131 -9.73 5.69 -25.25
N LYS A 132 -10.13 4.86 -24.29
CA LYS A 132 -10.39 5.27 -22.91
C LYS A 132 -9.63 4.36 -21.94
N VAL A 133 -9.30 4.92 -20.78
CA VAL A 133 -8.66 4.15 -19.71
C VAL A 133 -9.46 4.31 -18.41
N VAL A 134 -9.71 3.18 -17.77
CA VAL A 134 -10.28 3.10 -16.43
C VAL A 134 -9.23 2.52 -15.48
N LEU A 135 -8.80 3.31 -14.50
CA LEU A 135 -7.88 2.93 -13.45
C LEU A 135 -8.64 2.70 -12.14
N VAL A 136 -8.51 1.54 -11.55
CA VAL A 136 -9.14 1.17 -10.26
C VAL A 136 -8.06 0.90 -9.23
N PHE A 137 -8.01 1.67 -8.11
CA PHE A 137 -6.99 1.50 -7.06
C PHE A 137 -7.47 1.96 -5.67
N PRO A 138 -7.19 1.24 -4.60
CA PRO A 138 -6.86 -0.19 -4.59
C PRO A 138 -8.09 -1.02 -4.97
N ALA A 139 -7.93 -1.96 -5.89
CA ALA A 139 -9.06 -2.70 -6.45
C ALA A 139 -9.80 -3.57 -5.41
N GLU A 140 -9.11 -4.06 -4.38
CA GLU A 140 -9.70 -4.81 -3.27
C GLU A 140 -10.64 -3.97 -2.38
N ARG A 141 -10.67 -2.64 -2.56
CA ARG A 141 -11.64 -1.77 -1.89
C ARG A 141 -13.01 -1.72 -2.59
N MET A 142 -13.18 -2.48 -3.65
CA MET A 142 -14.50 -2.79 -4.22
C MET A 142 -15.20 -3.82 -3.35
N ASN A 143 -16.39 -3.52 -2.83
CA ASN A 143 -17.25 -4.56 -2.27
C ASN A 143 -17.83 -5.46 -3.36
N ALA A 144 -18.46 -6.57 -2.98
CA ALA A 144 -18.97 -7.56 -3.93
C ALA A 144 -19.98 -6.97 -4.93
N VAL A 145 -20.82 -6.02 -4.51
CA VAL A 145 -21.81 -5.37 -5.38
C VAL A 145 -21.13 -4.52 -6.46
N THR A 146 -20.14 -3.71 -6.04
CA THR A 146 -19.34 -2.85 -6.93
C THR A 146 -18.54 -3.70 -7.92
N ALA A 147 -17.89 -4.77 -7.44
CA ALA A 147 -17.09 -5.66 -8.28
C ALA A 147 -17.97 -6.41 -9.32
N ASN A 148 -19.16 -6.91 -8.91
CA ASN A 148 -20.07 -7.59 -9.83
C ASN A 148 -20.61 -6.65 -10.92
N ALA A 149 -20.82 -5.38 -10.63
CA ALA A 149 -21.26 -4.39 -11.64
C ALA A 149 -20.24 -4.21 -12.77
N LEU A 150 -18.93 -4.37 -12.48
CA LEU A 150 -17.85 -4.22 -13.47
C LEU A 150 -17.70 -5.43 -14.40
N LEU A 151 -18.14 -6.64 -13.99
CA LEU A 151 -17.84 -7.91 -14.68
C LEU A 151 -18.21 -7.88 -16.17
N LYS A 152 -19.42 -7.44 -16.51
CA LYS A 152 -19.88 -7.41 -17.91
C LYS A 152 -19.01 -6.49 -18.77
N THR A 153 -18.61 -5.36 -18.24
CA THR A 153 -17.78 -4.39 -18.97
C THR A 153 -16.33 -4.86 -19.13
N LEU A 154 -15.84 -5.70 -18.19
CA LEU A 154 -14.54 -6.36 -18.32
C LEU A 154 -14.54 -7.47 -19.36
N GLU A 155 -15.68 -8.18 -19.54
CA GLU A 155 -15.81 -9.23 -20.56
C GLU A 155 -15.92 -8.64 -21.95
N GLU A 156 -16.80 -7.66 -22.10
CA GLU A 156 -17.17 -7.05 -23.40
C GLU A 156 -17.06 -5.53 -23.30
N PRO A 157 -15.85 -4.96 -23.36
CA PRO A 157 -15.67 -3.53 -23.31
C PRO A 157 -16.25 -2.87 -24.58
N ALA A 158 -16.91 -1.73 -24.40
CA ALA A 158 -17.43 -0.95 -25.51
C ALA A 158 -16.29 -0.19 -26.22
N GLY A 159 -15.96 -0.59 -27.43
CA GLY A 159 -14.90 0.08 -28.22
C GLY A 159 -13.49 -0.13 -27.65
N ASP A 160 -12.62 0.88 -27.82
CA ASP A 160 -11.24 0.81 -27.33
C ASP A 160 -11.14 1.33 -25.89
N VAL A 161 -11.55 0.51 -24.93
CA VAL A 161 -11.46 0.80 -23.51
C VAL A 161 -10.46 -0.15 -22.86
N ARG A 162 -9.53 0.38 -22.06
CA ARG A 162 -8.57 -0.38 -21.28
C ARG A 162 -8.82 -0.22 -19.80
N PHE A 163 -8.80 -1.34 -19.08
CA PHE A 163 -8.95 -1.38 -17.62
C PHE A 163 -7.62 -1.73 -16.97
N VAL A 164 -7.24 -0.98 -15.94
CA VAL A 164 -6.11 -1.30 -15.08
C VAL A 164 -6.61 -1.36 -13.65
N LEU A 165 -6.69 -2.57 -13.12
CA LEU A 165 -6.99 -2.81 -11.73
C LEU A 165 -5.67 -2.98 -10.99
N ALA A 166 -5.36 -2.07 -10.08
CA ALA A 166 -4.16 -2.15 -9.25
C ALA A 166 -4.55 -2.57 -7.83
N SER A 167 -3.94 -3.64 -7.31
CA SER A 167 -4.30 -4.27 -6.05
C SER A 167 -3.09 -4.54 -5.18
N GLU A 168 -3.20 -4.22 -3.90
CA GLU A 168 -2.21 -4.55 -2.86
C GLU A 168 -2.54 -5.87 -2.15
N ALA A 169 -3.76 -6.39 -2.35
CA ALA A 169 -4.25 -7.63 -1.75
C ALA A 169 -5.17 -8.41 -2.73
N ALA A 170 -4.63 -8.81 -3.88
CA ALA A 170 -5.39 -9.45 -4.95
C ALA A 170 -6.15 -10.74 -4.52
N HIS A 171 -5.72 -11.37 -3.42
CA HIS A 171 -6.43 -12.52 -2.84
C HIS A 171 -7.82 -12.15 -2.27
N GLN A 172 -8.07 -10.86 -1.98
CA GLN A 172 -9.38 -10.36 -1.52
C GLN A 172 -10.34 -10.05 -2.68
N LEU A 173 -9.82 -9.95 -3.91
CA LEU A 173 -10.65 -9.74 -5.09
C LEU A 173 -11.49 -10.99 -5.40
N LEU A 174 -12.70 -10.76 -5.91
CA LEU A 174 -13.54 -11.85 -6.41
C LEU A 174 -12.79 -12.68 -7.47
N PRO A 175 -12.84 -14.00 -7.41
CA PRO A 175 -12.23 -14.87 -8.44
C PRO A 175 -12.72 -14.53 -9.85
N THR A 176 -13.97 -14.08 -9.98
CA THR A 176 -14.60 -13.66 -11.24
C THR A 176 -13.95 -12.41 -11.85
N ILE A 177 -13.46 -11.46 -11.06
CA ILE A 177 -12.65 -10.32 -11.52
C ILE A 177 -11.29 -10.82 -11.98
N ARG A 178 -10.62 -11.62 -11.13
CA ARG A 178 -9.27 -12.11 -11.40
C ARG A 178 -9.16 -12.94 -12.67
N SER A 179 -10.18 -13.74 -12.98
CA SER A 179 -10.22 -14.58 -14.18
C SER A 179 -10.41 -13.82 -15.49
N ARG A 180 -10.83 -12.55 -15.45
CA ARG A 180 -11.08 -11.68 -16.61
C ARG A 180 -9.97 -10.66 -16.89
N CYS A 181 -8.95 -10.64 -16.03
CA CYS A 181 -7.82 -9.73 -16.19
C CYS A 181 -6.53 -10.49 -16.49
N LEU A 182 -5.70 -9.92 -17.32
CA LEU A 182 -4.32 -10.36 -17.48
C LEU A 182 -3.54 -9.98 -16.23
N GLY A 183 -3.06 -10.98 -15.50
CA GLY A 183 -2.34 -10.77 -14.25
C GLY A 183 -0.90 -10.36 -14.49
N HIS A 184 -0.47 -9.25 -13.87
CA HIS A 184 0.93 -8.85 -13.78
C HIS A 184 1.32 -8.77 -12.30
N THR A 185 2.27 -9.60 -11.89
CA THR A 185 2.81 -9.56 -10.53
C THR A 185 3.91 -8.51 -10.47
N MET A 186 3.76 -7.55 -9.56
CA MET A 186 4.74 -6.49 -9.35
C MET A 186 6.12 -7.06 -9.00
N ALA A 187 7.12 -6.69 -9.77
CA ALA A 187 8.50 -7.06 -9.49
C ALA A 187 9.04 -6.25 -8.30
N TRP A 188 9.81 -6.94 -7.45
CA TRP A 188 10.55 -6.27 -6.40
C TRP A 188 11.69 -5.46 -7.01
N PRO A 189 11.88 -4.19 -6.60
CA PRO A 189 13.00 -3.41 -7.08
C PRO A 189 14.32 -3.94 -6.51
N GLU A 190 15.38 -3.80 -7.27
CA GLU A 190 16.74 -3.99 -6.78
C GLU A 190 17.01 -3.02 -5.64
N THR A 191 17.62 -3.50 -4.54
CA THR A 191 17.87 -2.70 -3.33
C THR A 191 18.62 -1.42 -3.63
N ALA A 192 19.66 -1.48 -4.48
CA ALA A 192 20.44 -0.31 -4.88
C ALA A 192 19.59 0.74 -5.62
N ALA A 193 18.72 0.30 -6.53
CA ALA A 193 17.82 1.19 -7.27
C ALA A 193 16.77 1.82 -6.33
N ALA A 194 16.23 1.05 -5.38
CA ALA A 194 15.27 1.55 -4.38
C ALA A 194 15.92 2.60 -3.47
N LEU A 195 17.14 2.35 -2.99
CA LEU A 195 17.89 3.32 -2.16
C LEU A 195 18.20 4.61 -2.92
N SER A 196 18.70 4.50 -4.14
CA SER A 196 18.99 5.67 -4.98
C SER A 196 17.72 6.50 -5.24
N TRP A 197 16.59 5.85 -5.48
CA TRP A 197 15.31 6.53 -5.68
C TRP A 197 14.85 7.24 -4.40
N LEU A 198 14.93 6.59 -3.23
CA LEU A 198 14.56 7.19 -1.94
C LEU A 198 15.42 8.43 -1.61
N GLN A 199 16.72 8.36 -1.90
CA GLN A 199 17.62 9.50 -1.72
C GLN A 199 17.26 10.67 -2.66
N GLY A 200 16.80 10.37 -3.87
CA GLY A 200 16.23 11.36 -4.80
C GLY A 200 14.89 11.97 -4.34
N GLN A 201 14.27 11.42 -3.28
CA GLN A 201 13.07 11.95 -2.63
C GLN A 201 13.39 12.69 -1.31
N ASP A 202 14.58 13.26 -1.18
CA ASP A 202 15.05 14.04 -0.03
C ASP A 202 15.23 13.24 1.28
N LEU A 203 15.32 11.91 1.21
CA LEU A 203 15.68 11.09 2.36
C LEU A 203 17.22 10.93 2.47
N SER A 204 17.74 11.03 3.69
CA SER A 204 19.16 10.79 3.92
C SER A 204 19.56 9.35 3.56
N PRO A 205 20.82 9.07 3.19
CA PRO A 205 21.27 7.69 2.90
C PRO A 205 21.02 6.72 4.06
N LYS A 206 21.23 7.18 5.31
CA LYS A 206 21.00 6.38 6.53
C LYS A 206 19.51 6.08 6.71
N ASP A 207 18.64 7.09 6.59
CA ASP A 207 17.20 6.92 6.74
C ASP A 207 16.64 6.05 5.63
N SER A 208 17.09 6.24 4.39
CA SER A 208 16.68 5.42 3.25
C SER A 208 16.94 3.93 3.48
N ALA A 209 18.12 3.57 4.00
CA ALA A 209 18.48 2.18 4.26
C ALA A 209 17.64 1.58 5.42
N ALA A 210 17.50 2.31 6.53
CA ALA A 210 16.74 1.86 7.68
C ALA A 210 15.25 1.70 7.35
N LEU A 211 14.64 2.71 6.71
CA LEU A 211 13.23 2.70 6.34
C LEU A 211 12.91 1.64 5.28
N LEU A 212 13.78 1.48 4.27
CA LEU A 212 13.59 0.44 3.25
C LEU A 212 13.62 -0.95 3.86
N ARG A 213 14.56 -1.22 4.77
CA ARG A 213 14.63 -2.49 5.51
C ARG A 213 13.38 -2.68 6.36
N LEU A 214 12.98 -1.69 7.17
CA LEU A 214 11.79 -1.74 8.01
C LEU A 214 10.51 -2.00 7.20
N CYS A 215 10.43 -1.45 5.99
CA CYS A 215 9.33 -1.71 5.06
C CYS A 215 9.53 -2.99 4.22
N GLY A 216 10.53 -3.82 4.54
CA GLY A 216 10.76 -5.11 3.88
C GLY A 216 11.11 -4.98 2.40
N GLY A 217 11.79 -3.91 2.00
CA GLY A 217 12.20 -3.67 0.61
C GLY A 217 11.13 -2.99 -0.25
N ARG A 218 10.11 -2.34 0.34
CA ARG A 218 9.02 -1.65 -0.36
C ARG A 218 9.23 -0.14 -0.34
N PRO A 219 9.66 0.47 -1.48
CA PRO A 219 10.13 1.85 -1.49
C PRO A 219 9.05 2.89 -1.19
N ASP A 220 7.82 2.72 -1.71
CA ASP A 220 6.74 3.68 -1.46
C ASP A 220 6.29 3.67 0.00
N ASP A 221 6.28 2.50 0.63
CA ASP A 221 5.98 2.39 2.06
C ASP A 221 7.10 3.07 2.89
N ALA A 222 8.37 2.88 2.49
CA ALA A 222 9.50 3.54 3.11
C ALA A 222 9.43 5.07 2.97
N LEU A 223 9.07 5.58 1.79
CA LEU A 223 8.89 7.00 1.53
C LEU A 223 7.73 7.58 2.35
N ARG A 224 6.60 6.89 2.39
CA ARG A 224 5.44 7.31 3.23
C ARG A 224 5.83 7.41 4.69
N LEU A 225 6.52 6.38 5.21
CA LEU A 225 6.96 6.36 6.59
C LEU A 225 7.95 7.50 6.88
N GLY A 226 8.90 7.78 5.99
CA GLY A 226 9.85 8.89 6.11
C GLY A 226 9.17 10.26 6.11
N ARG A 227 8.12 10.45 5.31
CA ARG A 227 7.36 11.71 5.25
C ARG A 227 6.49 11.99 6.48
N THR A 228 6.25 11.02 7.36
CA THR A 228 5.56 11.26 8.64
C THR A 228 6.39 12.05 9.65
N GLY A 229 7.60 12.48 9.28
CA GLY A 229 8.52 13.23 10.16
C GLY A 229 9.15 12.36 11.24
N SER A 230 8.99 11.05 11.13
CA SER A 230 9.59 10.10 12.07
C SER A 230 11.05 9.86 11.69
N ASP A 231 11.98 10.30 12.54
CA ASP A 231 13.39 9.97 12.44
C ASP A 231 13.60 8.46 12.38
N ALA A 232 14.41 7.95 11.44
CA ALA A 232 14.75 6.54 11.36
C ALA A 232 15.30 5.99 12.69
N ALA A 233 16.01 6.83 13.45
CA ALA A 233 16.49 6.50 14.80
C ALA A 233 15.37 6.15 15.79
N ARG A 234 14.14 6.61 15.58
CA ARG A 234 12.99 6.20 16.38
C ARG A 234 12.69 4.72 16.16
N TRP A 235 12.74 4.29 14.92
CA TRP A 235 12.41 2.91 14.54
C TRP A 235 13.49 1.92 14.96
N ASP A 236 14.76 2.32 14.89
CA ASP A 236 15.88 1.51 15.40
C ASP A 236 15.75 1.28 16.92
N ARG A 237 15.26 2.27 17.68
CA ARG A 237 15.05 2.16 19.14
C ARG A 237 13.77 1.42 19.53
N LEU A 238 12.79 1.31 18.62
CA LEU A 238 11.47 0.75 18.92
C LEU A 238 11.52 -0.60 19.66
N PRO A 239 12.29 -1.61 19.23
CA PRO A 239 12.33 -2.89 19.92
C PRO A 239 12.77 -2.80 21.38
N ARG A 240 13.81 -1.98 21.64
CA ARG A 240 14.34 -1.76 22.99
C ARG A 240 13.41 -0.93 23.86
N ALA A 241 12.78 0.09 23.30
CA ALA A 241 11.84 0.93 24.01
C ALA A 241 10.59 0.15 24.45
N LEU A 242 10.06 -0.71 23.58
CA LEU A 242 8.99 -1.66 23.93
C LEU A 242 9.40 -2.64 25.03
N ALA A 243 10.62 -3.19 24.95
CA ALA A 243 11.14 -4.07 25.98
C ALA A 243 11.30 -3.39 27.35
N ARG A 244 11.56 -2.08 27.37
CA ARG A 244 11.63 -1.28 28.61
C ARG A 244 10.26 -0.82 29.12
N GLY A 245 9.19 -0.99 28.32
CA GLY A 245 7.86 -0.46 28.65
C GLY A 245 7.82 1.07 28.62
N GLU A 246 8.62 1.71 27.76
CA GLU A 246 8.62 3.16 27.62
C GLU A 246 7.24 3.65 27.15
N PRO A 247 6.60 4.61 27.87
CA PRO A 247 5.31 5.12 27.46
C PRO A 247 5.42 5.92 26.16
N GLY A 248 4.34 5.95 25.37
CA GLY A 248 4.26 6.78 24.15
C GLY A 248 5.14 6.34 23.00
N VAL A 249 5.81 5.18 23.07
CA VAL A 249 6.69 4.69 22.00
C VAL A 249 5.97 4.50 20.66
N LEU A 250 4.67 4.23 20.69
CA LEU A 250 3.80 4.11 19.51
C LEU A 250 2.98 5.37 19.22
N ASP A 251 3.18 6.47 19.95
CA ASP A 251 2.39 7.70 19.78
C ASP A 251 2.56 8.30 18.38
N GLY A 252 1.45 8.82 17.84
CA GLY A 252 1.43 9.43 16.52
C GLY A 252 1.48 8.44 15.34
N ILE A 253 1.48 7.12 15.62
CA ILE A 253 1.39 6.07 14.59
C ILE A 253 -0.09 5.66 14.45
N ALA A 254 -0.56 5.43 13.24
CA ALA A 254 -1.88 4.85 13.06
C ALA A 254 -1.91 3.39 13.55
N PRO A 255 -3.00 2.92 14.22
CA PRO A 255 -3.08 1.55 14.74
C PRO A 255 -2.72 0.45 13.73
N PRO A 256 -3.16 0.48 12.45
CA PRO A 256 -2.74 -0.51 11.47
C PRO A 256 -1.22 -0.54 11.23
N GLN A 257 -0.59 0.64 11.23
CA GLN A 257 0.88 0.76 11.10
C GLN A 257 1.60 0.21 12.33
N ALA A 258 1.11 0.51 13.53
CA ALA A 258 1.69 -0.01 14.77
C ALA A 258 1.63 -1.54 14.80
N ILE A 259 0.50 -2.14 14.40
CA ILE A 259 0.35 -3.59 14.31
C ILE A 259 1.35 -4.20 13.32
N ASP A 260 1.50 -3.62 12.13
CA ASP A 260 2.46 -4.07 11.11
C ASP A 260 3.90 -4.05 11.65
N LEU A 261 4.29 -2.98 12.35
CA LEU A 261 5.61 -2.87 12.99
C LEU A 261 5.83 -3.94 14.07
N LEU A 262 4.82 -4.18 14.90
CA LEU A 262 4.89 -5.20 15.95
C LEU A 262 4.92 -6.63 15.37
N GLN A 263 4.21 -6.88 14.28
CA GLN A 263 4.28 -8.15 13.56
C GLN A 263 5.68 -8.40 12.98
N LYS A 264 6.31 -7.36 12.41
CA LYS A 264 7.70 -7.41 11.91
C LYS A 264 8.69 -7.68 13.02
N LEU A 265 8.53 -7.01 14.18
CA LEU A 265 9.34 -7.27 15.36
C LEU A 265 9.19 -8.72 15.82
N CYS A 266 7.96 -9.20 15.92
CA CYS A 266 7.68 -10.58 16.30
C CYS A 266 8.29 -11.59 15.31
N HIS A 267 8.23 -11.31 14.01
CA HIS A 267 8.86 -12.10 12.95
C HIS A 267 10.37 -12.23 13.17
N ASP A 268 11.07 -11.11 13.38
CA ASP A 268 12.52 -11.12 13.55
C ASP A 268 12.94 -11.78 14.85
N LEU A 269 12.19 -11.60 15.93
CA LEU A 269 12.41 -12.30 17.20
C LEU A 269 12.20 -13.81 17.09
N LEU A 270 11.16 -14.25 16.36
CA LEU A 270 10.96 -15.67 16.06
C LEU A 270 12.09 -16.22 15.20
N GLY A 271 12.50 -15.48 14.16
CA GLY A 271 13.61 -15.88 13.29
C GLY A 271 14.91 -16.14 14.06
N ARG A 272 15.24 -15.28 15.04
CA ARG A 272 16.44 -15.47 15.89
C ARG A 272 16.45 -16.78 16.67
N HIS A 273 15.31 -17.32 17.08
CA HIS A 273 15.23 -18.62 17.72
C HIS A 273 15.60 -19.80 16.81
N PHE A 274 15.63 -19.55 15.50
CA PHE A 274 15.98 -20.52 14.45
C PHE A 274 17.22 -20.09 13.67
N ASP A 275 18.08 -19.27 14.27
CA ASP A 275 19.33 -18.75 13.69
C ASP A 275 19.16 -18.03 12.35
N ALA A 276 17.94 -17.51 12.06
CA ALA A 276 17.69 -16.71 10.88
C ALA A 276 18.15 -15.27 11.08
N THR A 277 18.69 -14.67 10.03
CA THR A 277 19.06 -13.26 10.01
C THR A 277 17.79 -12.37 10.10
N PRO A 278 17.72 -11.40 11.00
CA PRO A 278 16.61 -10.46 11.07
C PRO A 278 16.40 -9.73 9.75
N ARG A 279 15.14 -9.54 9.37
CA ARG A 279 14.77 -8.96 8.08
C ARG A 279 14.46 -7.47 8.18
N PHE A 280 13.82 -7.04 9.26
CA PHE A 280 13.22 -5.70 9.42
C PHE A 280 14.01 -4.79 10.35
N PHE A 281 14.63 -5.35 11.39
CA PHE A 281 15.39 -4.62 12.38
C PHE A 281 16.86 -5.01 12.37
N GLU A 282 17.73 -4.14 12.91
CA GLU A 282 19.11 -4.53 13.15
C GLU A 282 19.19 -5.58 14.28
N ALA A 283 20.02 -6.60 14.09
CA ALA A 283 20.19 -7.65 15.08
C ALA A 283 20.61 -7.11 16.45
N ALA A 284 21.40 -6.03 16.46
CA ALA A 284 21.86 -5.36 17.67
C ALA A 284 20.73 -4.65 18.44
N ASP A 285 19.64 -4.27 17.79
CA ASP A 285 18.52 -3.55 18.41
C ASP A 285 17.42 -4.46 18.94
N LEU A 286 17.43 -5.72 18.54
CA LEU A 286 16.46 -6.70 19.00
C LEU A 286 16.73 -7.13 20.46
N PRO A 287 15.70 -7.07 21.34
CA PRO A 287 15.83 -7.59 22.71
C PRO A 287 15.99 -9.11 22.71
N GLU A 288 16.67 -9.64 23.72
CA GLU A 288 16.72 -11.08 23.96
C GLU A 288 15.40 -11.54 24.57
N VAL A 289 14.77 -12.52 23.95
CA VAL A 289 13.55 -13.16 24.45
C VAL A 289 13.84 -14.62 24.74
N ASP A 290 14.31 -14.89 25.98
CA ASP A 290 14.77 -16.19 26.40
C ASP A 290 13.70 -17.00 27.15
N GLY A 291 14.04 -18.25 27.39
CA GLY A 291 13.37 -19.18 28.31
C GLY A 291 12.44 -20.18 27.61
N ALA A 292 12.11 -21.21 28.40
CA ALA A 292 11.18 -22.25 27.96
C ALA A 292 9.83 -21.60 27.57
N GLY A 293 9.41 -21.85 26.32
CA GLY A 293 8.14 -21.30 25.79
C GLY A 293 8.26 -19.94 25.11
N ALA A 294 9.44 -19.36 24.88
CA ALA A 294 9.61 -18.10 24.15
C ALA A 294 8.93 -18.12 22.76
N VAL A 295 9.16 -19.18 21.98
CA VAL A 295 8.51 -19.38 20.67
C VAL A 295 6.99 -19.43 20.81
N GLY A 296 6.47 -20.12 21.84
CA GLY A 296 5.03 -20.19 22.10
C GLY A 296 4.42 -18.82 22.41
N ARG A 297 5.08 -18.00 23.25
CA ARG A 297 4.65 -16.63 23.58
C ARG A 297 4.68 -15.73 22.36
N LEU A 298 5.76 -15.73 21.59
CA LEU A 298 5.87 -14.94 20.35
C LEU A 298 4.82 -15.36 19.33
N THR A 299 4.57 -16.66 19.17
CA THR A 299 3.51 -17.16 18.27
C THR A 299 2.12 -16.73 18.73
N ALA A 300 1.83 -16.78 20.03
CA ALA A 300 0.56 -16.32 20.59
C ALA A 300 0.39 -14.80 20.36
N TRP A 301 1.44 -14.03 20.59
CA TRP A 301 1.43 -12.59 20.33
C TRP A 301 1.21 -12.28 18.85
N PHE A 302 1.89 -12.95 17.93
CA PHE A 302 1.67 -12.78 16.49
C PHE A 302 0.21 -13.05 16.09
N ARG A 303 -0.42 -14.08 16.68
CA ARG A 303 -1.86 -14.36 16.45
C ARG A 303 -2.75 -13.25 16.99
N ALA A 304 -2.46 -12.72 18.18
CA ALA A 304 -3.20 -11.61 18.76
C ALA A 304 -3.09 -10.34 17.88
N LEU A 305 -1.89 -10.01 17.41
CA LEU A 305 -1.66 -8.91 16.46
C LEU A 305 -2.42 -9.12 15.14
N SER A 306 -2.43 -10.36 14.61
CA SER A 306 -3.16 -10.70 13.38
C SER A 306 -4.68 -10.57 13.56
N GLN A 307 -5.19 -10.84 14.75
CA GLN A 307 -6.60 -10.63 15.07
C GLN A 307 -6.91 -9.14 15.24
N ALA A 308 -6.05 -8.38 15.93
CA ALA A 308 -6.19 -6.93 16.06
C ALA A 308 -6.17 -6.21 14.71
N ALA A 309 -5.37 -6.69 13.75
CA ALA A 309 -5.31 -6.12 12.39
C ALA A 309 -6.68 -6.13 11.67
N ARG A 310 -7.54 -7.11 11.94
CA ARG A 310 -8.88 -7.22 11.31
C ARG A 310 -9.84 -6.12 11.76
N THR A 311 -9.60 -5.54 12.93
CA THR A 311 -10.45 -4.51 13.54
C THR A 311 -9.75 -3.17 13.70
N ALA A 312 -8.52 -3.04 13.22
CA ALA A 312 -7.68 -1.86 13.39
C ALA A 312 -8.26 -0.58 12.72
N GLU A 313 -9.11 -0.75 11.71
CA GLU A 313 -9.80 0.36 11.03
C GLU A 313 -11.16 0.73 11.65
N HIS A 314 -11.64 -0.03 12.66
CA HIS A 314 -12.87 0.33 13.37
C HIS A 314 -12.67 1.63 14.16
N PRO A 315 -13.76 2.39 14.42
CA PRO A 315 -13.71 3.69 15.11
C PRO A 315 -13.50 3.54 16.62
N PHE A 316 -12.52 2.74 17.05
CA PHE A 316 -12.05 2.69 18.42
C PHE A 316 -11.21 3.92 18.76
N ASN A 317 -10.97 4.14 20.06
CA ASN A 317 -10.02 5.16 20.48
C ASN A 317 -8.58 4.72 20.09
N PRO A 318 -7.92 5.42 19.15
CA PRO A 318 -6.60 5.00 18.69
C PRO A 318 -5.55 4.99 19.81
N GLY A 319 -5.62 5.94 20.75
CA GLY A 319 -4.65 6.03 21.85
C GLY A 319 -4.72 4.82 22.76
N LEU A 320 -5.91 4.43 23.22
CA LEU A 320 -6.08 3.23 24.04
C LEU A 320 -5.64 1.96 23.34
N MET A 321 -5.87 1.87 22.03
CA MET A 321 -5.41 0.71 21.24
C MET A 321 -3.89 0.67 21.16
N LEU A 322 -3.22 1.80 20.98
CA LEU A 322 -1.75 1.86 20.93
C LEU A 322 -1.12 1.54 22.30
N GLU A 323 -1.73 2.01 23.40
CA GLU A 323 -1.31 1.67 24.77
C GLU A 323 -1.44 0.17 25.04
N ASP A 324 -2.57 -0.45 24.66
CA ASP A 324 -2.76 -1.89 24.80
C ASP A 324 -1.74 -2.70 23.97
N LEU A 325 -1.49 -2.31 22.73
CA LEU A 325 -0.48 -2.93 21.87
C LEU A 325 0.93 -2.83 22.47
N ALA A 326 1.29 -1.67 23.04
CA ALA A 326 2.59 -1.47 23.70
C ALA A 326 2.70 -2.33 24.97
N ALA A 327 1.63 -2.41 25.78
CA ALA A 327 1.59 -3.24 26.99
C ALA A 327 1.71 -4.73 26.65
N GLN A 328 1.02 -5.22 25.62
CA GLN A 328 1.14 -6.59 25.13
C GLN A 328 2.56 -6.91 24.67
N ALA A 329 3.19 -5.99 23.90
CA ALA A 329 4.58 -6.12 23.47
C ALA A 329 5.51 -6.23 24.68
N HIS A 330 5.41 -5.29 25.64
CA HIS A 330 6.23 -5.30 26.86
C HIS A 330 6.09 -6.60 27.65
N ALA A 331 4.87 -7.06 27.89
CA ALA A 331 4.60 -8.31 28.60
C ALA A 331 5.19 -9.53 27.88
N THR A 332 5.12 -9.55 26.54
CA THR A 332 5.67 -10.66 25.73
C THR A 332 7.20 -10.69 25.76
N LEU A 333 7.83 -9.51 25.70
CA LEU A 333 9.29 -9.37 25.65
C LEU A 333 9.94 -9.61 27.02
N ASN A 334 9.25 -9.32 28.13
CA ASN A 334 9.80 -9.37 29.50
C ASN A 334 9.17 -10.45 30.40
N CYS A 335 8.65 -11.53 29.84
CA CYS A 335 8.09 -12.59 30.68
C CYS A 335 9.16 -13.11 31.66
N PRO A 336 8.92 -13.03 32.99
CA PRO A 336 9.89 -13.45 33.98
C PRO A 336 10.25 -14.91 33.77
N LYS A 337 11.56 -15.24 33.87
CA LYS A 337 12.03 -16.63 33.95
C LYS A 337 11.28 -17.27 35.11
N LEU A 338 10.42 -18.24 34.86
CA LEU A 338 9.86 -19.07 35.90
C LEU A 338 11.04 -19.60 36.68
N GLY A 339 11.21 -19.10 37.91
CA GLY A 339 12.29 -19.50 38.79
C GLY A 339 12.27 -21.01 38.88
N ARG A 340 13.41 -21.65 38.69
CA ARG A 340 13.60 -23.07 39.06
C ARG A 340 13.14 -23.17 40.50
N SER A 341 11.99 -23.78 40.74
CA SER A 341 11.59 -24.22 42.05
C SER A 341 12.75 -25.06 42.60
N ASN A 342 13.46 -24.51 43.59
CA ASN A 342 14.38 -25.28 44.40
C ASN A 342 13.55 -26.32 45.17
N ALA A 343 13.22 -27.42 44.52
CA ALA A 343 12.89 -28.63 45.23
C ALA A 343 14.23 -29.16 45.78
N ARG A 344 14.54 -28.79 47.03
CA ARG A 344 15.53 -29.57 47.85
C ARG A 344 14.83 -30.82 48.34
N PRO A 345 15.57 -31.94 48.36
CA PRO A 345 15.11 -33.24 48.79
C PRO A 345 14.73 -33.27 50.28
#